data_b7d014beae62100dfa11821d16ddb073
#
_entry.id   b7d014beae62100dfa11821d16ddb073
#
_cell.length_a   1.000
_cell.length_b   1.000
_cell.length_c   1.000
_cell.angle_alpha   90.00
_cell.angle_beta   90.00
_cell.angle_gamma   90.00
#
_symmetry.space_group_name_H-M   'P 1'
#
loop_
_entity.id
_entity.type
_entity.pdbx_description
1 polymer ?
#
loop_
_entity_poly.entity_id
_entity_poly.type
_entity_poly.pdbx_seq_one_letter_code
_entity_poly.pdbx_strand_id
1 'polypeptide(L)'
;GVDAIGGLHVWALLPAGRLGCRQGPIMASADIWDIKIQGKGGHGAMPHNAIDPTITAATVISSLQTVVSREMDPQETVVLSVGKLEAGTAVNIIPDTARVAGNVRTTSRDVRARMEGIIRRVADGICAAMRCTAELTYTPIYPVTVNDPGATEVMRSAAVDVLGEENIVEVPVAMGSEDFSYFGEKVPAAYVFLGIADEEKGTNNQHHNPKFNVNDEVLPRGAALLAAFAMRMNGESCPHK
;
A
#
# COMPACT_ATOMS: atom_id res chain seq x y z
N GLY A 1 -16.34 25.26 2.34
CA GLY A 1 -15.30 24.24 2.21
C GLY A 1 -15.75 22.94 2.87
N VAL A 2 -14.87 21.96 2.86
CA VAL A 2 -15.05 20.72 3.63
C VAL A 2 -14.11 20.81 4.82
N ASP A 3 -14.62 20.65 6.04
CA ASP A 3 -13.86 20.82 7.27
C ASP A 3 -13.24 19.50 7.75
N ALA A 4 -13.86 18.37 7.43
CA ALA A 4 -13.34 17.02 7.67
C ALA A 4 -14.00 16.01 6.72
N ILE A 5 -13.42 14.82 6.63
CA ILE A 5 -13.98 13.72 5.85
C ILE A 5 -13.91 12.40 6.62
N GLY A 6 -15.01 11.63 6.56
CA GLY A 6 -15.09 10.27 7.08
C GLY A 6 -15.27 9.26 5.95
N GLY A 7 -14.62 8.11 6.07
CA GLY A 7 -14.77 7.00 5.15
C GLY A 7 -14.72 5.65 5.87
N LEU A 8 -15.28 4.62 5.26
CA LEU A 8 -15.16 3.25 5.76
C LEU A 8 -14.94 2.25 4.62
N HIS A 9 -14.23 1.18 4.95
CA HIS A 9 -14.07 0.03 4.08
C HIS A 9 -14.64 -1.21 4.77
N VAL A 10 -15.41 -2.03 4.06
CA VAL A 10 -15.80 -3.34 4.55
C VAL A 10 -14.56 -4.23 4.71
N TRP A 11 -14.44 -4.99 5.81
CA TRP A 11 -13.18 -5.65 6.13
C TRP A 11 -13.37 -7.12 6.48
N ALA A 12 -12.97 -8.00 5.57
CA ALA A 12 -13.15 -9.45 5.71
C ALA A 12 -12.22 -10.10 6.76
N LEU A 13 -11.30 -9.35 7.37
CA LEU A 13 -10.44 -9.83 8.45
C LEU A 13 -10.94 -9.44 9.84
N LEU A 14 -12.09 -8.76 9.93
CA LEU A 14 -12.77 -8.44 11.18
C LEU A 14 -14.13 -9.15 11.26
N PRO A 15 -14.51 -9.65 12.43
CA PRO A 15 -15.83 -10.21 12.63
C PRO A 15 -16.94 -9.23 12.25
N ALA A 16 -18.04 -9.74 11.69
CA ALA A 16 -19.18 -8.95 11.26
C ALA A 16 -19.72 -8.05 12.38
N GLY A 17 -19.92 -6.77 12.08
CA GLY A 17 -20.43 -5.77 13.01
C GLY A 17 -19.39 -5.14 13.94
N ARG A 18 -18.12 -5.55 13.91
CA ARG A 18 -17.03 -4.85 14.58
C ARG A 18 -16.48 -3.71 13.74
N LEU A 19 -15.98 -2.69 14.39
CA LEU A 19 -15.30 -1.55 13.75
C LEU A 19 -13.83 -1.52 14.12
N GLY A 20 -12.97 -1.61 13.13
CA GLY A 20 -11.54 -1.37 13.26
C GLY A 20 -11.22 0.12 13.13
N CYS A 21 -10.64 0.70 14.16
CA CYS A 21 -10.31 2.13 14.22
C CYS A 21 -8.91 2.30 14.83
N ARG A 22 -8.14 3.28 14.33
CA ARG A 22 -6.86 3.70 14.93
C ARG A 22 -6.52 5.12 14.53
N GLN A 23 -5.78 5.82 15.36
CA GLN A 23 -5.18 7.12 15.02
C GLN A 23 -3.88 6.93 14.24
N GLY A 24 -3.50 7.92 13.44
CA GLY A 24 -2.29 7.88 12.63
C GLY A 24 -2.42 6.96 11.39
N PRO A 25 -1.33 6.38 10.91
CA PRO A 25 -1.35 5.53 9.72
C PRO A 25 -2.27 4.31 9.92
N ILE A 26 -3.26 4.13 9.04
CA ILE A 26 -4.16 2.98 9.03
C ILE A 26 -3.91 2.08 7.80
N MET A 27 -3.53 2.65 6.66
CA MET A 27 -3.14 1.88 5.48
C MET A 27 -1.86 2.44 4.87
N ALA A 28 -1.06 1.55 4.27
CA ALA A 28 0.20 1.92 3.65
C ALA A 28 0.02 2.74 2.36
N SER A 29 1.09 3.43 1.95
CA SER A 29 1.22 3.97 0.60
C SER A 29 1.37 2.85 -0.43
N ALA A 30 1.17 3.18 -1.71
CA ALA A 30 1.53 2.31 -2.82
C ALA A 30 2.21 3.12 -3.91
N ASP A 31 3.40 2.71 -4.30
CA ASP A 31 4.12 3.26 -5.44
C ASP A 31 4.62 2.10 -6.32
N ILE A 32 4.69 2.35 -7.61
CA ILE A 32 5.20 1.39 -8.59
C ILE A 32 6.53 1.91 -9.13
N TRP A 33 7.46 1.01 -9.31
CA TRP A 33 8.73 1.31 -9.96
C TRP A 33 9.02 0.32 -11.07
N ASP A 34 9.72 0.78 -12.11
CA ASP A 34 10.05 0.03 -13.31
C ASP A 34 11.44 0.46 -13.79
N ILE A 35 12.36 -0.47 -13.89
CA ILE A 35 13.74 -0.23 -14.32
C ILE A 35 13.96 -0.97 -15.63
N LYS A 36 14.22 -0.24 -16.70
CA LYS A 36 14.76 -0.77 -17.94
C LYS A 36 16.28 -0.71 -17.87
N ILE A 37 16.92 -1.85 -18.06
CA ILE A 37 18.38 -1.99 -18.08
C ILE A 37 18.83 -2.19 -19.52
N GLN A 38 19.69 -1.31 -20.02
CA GLN A 38 20.26 -1.38 -21.33
C GLN A 38 21.68 -1.90 -21.24
N GLY A 39 21.92 -3.02 -21.88
CA GLY A 39 23.24 -3.61 -22.12
C GLY A 39 23.55 -3.64 -23.62
N LYS A 40 24.28 -4.67 -24.02
CA LYS A 40 24.61 -4.98 -25.40
C LYS A 40 24.54 -6.50 -25.59
N GLY A 41 23.62 -6.96 -26.43
CA GLY A 41 23.42 -8.35 -26.73
C GLY A 41 24.58 -9.00 -27.47
N GLY A 42 24.59 -10.33 -27.48
CA GLY A 42 25.63 -11.08 -28.16
C GLY A 42 25.41 -12.58 -28.09
N HIS A 43 26.35 -13.31 -28.69
CA HIS A 43 26.36 -14.77 -28.67
C HIS A 43 26.70 -15.28 -27.26
N GLY A 44 25.89 -16.17 -26.69
CA GLY A 44 26.09 -16.71 -25.34
C GLY A 44 27.45 -17.36 -25.08
N ALA A 45 28.13 -17.90 -26.12
CA ALA A 45 29.49 -18.43 -26.05
C ALA A 45 30.59 -17.35 -26.12
N MET A 46 30.24 -16.09 -26.39
CA MET A 46 31.19 -14.96 -26.50
C MET A 46 30.77 -13.78 -25.61
N PRO A 47 30.59 -13.99 -24.29
CA PRO A 47 30.06 -12.96 -23.40
C PRO A 47 31.00 -11.75 -23.26
N HIS A 48 32.31 -11.92 -23.53
CA HIS A 48 33.28 -10.83 -23.53
C HIS A 48 33.02 -9.76 -24.62
N ASN A 49 32.26 -10.06 -25.65
CA ASN A 49 31.85 -9.14 -26.72
C ASN A 49 30.50 -8.45 -26.42
N ALA A 50 29.81 -8.85 -25.34
CA ALA A 50 28.54 -8.36 -24.91
C ALA A 50 28.65 -7.52 -23.63
N ILE A 51 27.54 -6.92 -23.23
CA ILE A 51 27.29 -6.33 -21.91
C ILE A 51 25.96 -6.91 -21.44
N ASP A 52 26.02 -7.80 -20.45
CA ASP A 52 24.88 -8.66 -20.08
C ASP A 52 23.89 -7.95 -19.14
N PRO A 53 22.72 -7.52 -19.61
CA PRO A 53 21.71 -6.90 -18.78
C PRO A 53 20.97 -7.93 -17.90
N THR A 54 21.02 -9.23 -18.21
CA THR A 54 20.34 -10.28 -17.43
C THR A 54 21.01 -10.46 -16.08
N ILE A 55 22.35 -10.61 -16.07
CA ILE A 55 23.13 -10.69 -14.83
C ILE A 55 23.05 -9.39 -14.06
N THR A 56 23.06 -8.24 -14.76
CA THR A 56 22.90 -6.94 -14.15
C THR A 56 21.53 -6.83 -13.45
N ALA A 57 20.44 -7.26 -14.06
CA ALA A 57 19.11 -7.28 -13.47
C ALA A 57 19.04 -8.13 -12.20
N ALA A 58 19.62 -9.33 -12.21
CA ALA A 58 19.69 -10.21 -11.04
C ALA A 58 20.46 -9.53 -9.88
N THR A 59 21.55 -8.84 -10.19
CA THR A 59 22.36 -8.11 -9.20
C THR A 59 21.58 -6.90 -8.63
N VAL A 60 20.86 -6.14 -9.47
CA VAL A 60 19.98 -5.05 -9.03
C VAL A 60 18.90 -5.57 -8.08
N ILE A 61 18.24 -6.68 -8.43
CA ILE A 61 17.21 -7.30 -7.58
C ILE A 61 17.77 -7.66 -6.19
N SER A 62 18.92 -8.33 -6.16
CA SER A 62 19.57 -8.72 -4.91
C SER A 62 20.00 -7.52 -4.08
N SER A 63 20.53 -6.47 -4.72
CA SER A 63 20.97 -5.25 -4.07
C SER A 63 19.79 -4.42 -3.53
N LEU A 64 18.66 -4.39 -4.21
CA LEU A 64 17.45 -3.71 -3.73
C LEU A 64 16.93 -4.28 -2.41
N GLN A 65 17.17 -5.57 -2.11
CA GLN A 65 16.79 -6.16 -0.82
C GLN A 65 17.59 -5.54 0.35
N THR A 66 18.79 -5.03 0.09
CA THR A 66 19.60 -4.37 1.13
C THR A 66 19.03 -3.01 1.54
N VAL A 67 18.21 -2.38 0.70
CA VAL A 67 17.54 -1.12 1.02
C VAL A 67 16.70 -1.29 2.28
N VAL A 68 15.83 -2.30 2.32
CA VAL A 68 14.98 -2.57 3.49
C VAL A 68 15.82 -3.06 4.68
N SER A 69 16.76 -3.98 4.43
CA SER A 69 17.47 -4.65 5.52
C SER A 69 18.67 -3.86 6.09
N ARG A 70 19.18 -2.81 5.41
CA ARG A 70 20.41 -2.09 5.79
C ARG A 70 20.30 -0.57 5.76
N GLU A 71 19.28 0.01 5.11
CA GLU A 71 19.13 1.47 4.97
C GLU A 71 17.89 2.03 5.67
N MET A 72 16.87 1.19 5.91
CA MET A 72 15.68 1.58 6.65
C MET A 72 15.89 1.35 8.15
N ASP A 73 15.34 2.26 8.97
CA ASP A 73 15.25 2.04 10.41
C ASP A 73 14.41 0.76 10.64
N PRO A 74 14.87 -0.18 11.48
CA PRO A 74 14.10 -1.39 11.80
C PRO A 74 12.69 -1.13 12.37
N GLN A 75 12.42 0.07 12.88
CA GLN A 75 11.09 0.47 13.37
C GLN A 75 10.18 0.98 12.24
N GLU A 76 10.72 1.30 11.07
CA GLU A 76 9.93 1.73 9.92
C GLU A 76 9.34 0.54 9.17
N THR A 77 8.06 0.64 8.84
CA THR A 77 7.39 -0.39 8.03
C THR A 77 7.59 -0.09 6.56
N VAL A 78 8.38 -0.92 5.89
CA VAL A 78 8.68 -0.80 4.45
C VAL A 78 8.61 -2.15 3.78
N VAL A 79 7.91 -2.21 2.65
CA VAL A 79 7.92 -3.35 1.72
C VAL A 79 8.45 -2.87 0.38
N LEU A 80 9.50 -3.51 -0.10
CA LEU A 80 10.05 -3.34 -1.45
C LEU A 80 9.98 -4.71 -2.14
N SER A 81 9.04 -4.86 -3.06
CA SER A 81 8.83 -6.12 -3.78
C SER A 81 9.22 -6.00 -5.23
N VAL A 82 9.84 -7.06 -5.76
CA VAL A 82 10.03 -7.28 -7.19
C VAL A 82 8.95 -8.23 -7.66
N GLY A 83 8.07 -7.76 -8.53
CA GLY A 83 6.96 -8.55 -9.07
C GLY A 83 7.18 -9.02 -10.52
N LYS A 84 8.18 -8.43 -11.21
CA LYS A 84 8.40 -8.69 -12.63
C LYS A 84 9.89 -8.66 -12.96
N LEU A 85 10.34 -9.66 -13.73
CA LEU A 85 11.66 -9.73 -14.37
C LEU A 85 11.47 -10.26 -15.78
N GLU A 86 11.98 -9.52 -16.76
CA GLU A 86 11.95 -9.90 -18.17
C GLU A 86 13.35 -9.75 -18.75
N ALA A 87 13.92 -10.81 -19.34
CA ALA A 87 15.20 -10.79 -20.02
C ALA A 87 15.33 -11.97 -20.98
N GLY A 88 15.75 -11.69 -22.20
CA GLY A 88 16.07 -12.70 -23.21
C GLY A 88 14.87 -13.49 -23.74
N THR A 89 15.09 -14.15 -24.88
CA THR A 89 14.12 -15.01 -25.57
C THR A 89 14.68 -16.36 -25.98
N ALA A 90 16.00 -16.53 -25.92
CA ALA A 90 16.69 -17.76 -26.31
C ALA A 90 17.88 -18.05 -25.36
N VAL A 91 18.10 -19.33 -25.09
CA VAL A 91 19.12 -19.80 -24.10
C VAL A 91 20.56 -19.53 -24.49
N ASN A 92 20.84 -19.32 -25.77
CA ASN A 92 22.18 -19.13 -26.34
C ASN A 92 22.44 -17.68 -26.80
N ILE A 93 21.55 -16.72 -26.45
CA ILE A 93 21.65 -15.32 -26.84
C ILE A 93 21.62 -14.45 -25.56
N ILE A 94 22.61 -13.59 -25.39
CA ILE A 94 22.56 -12.51 -24.41
C ILE A 94 21.69 -11.39 -24.98
N PRO A 95 20.64 -10.94 -24.28
CA PRO A 95 19.74 -9.90 -24.81
C PRO A 95 20.39 -8.50 -24.77
N ASP A 96 19.80 -7.56 -25.51
CA ASP A 96 20.18 -6.14 -25.42
C ASP A 96 19.64 -5.46 -24.16
N THR A 97 18.50 -5.93 -23.65
CA THR A 97 17.79 -5.29 -22.54
C THR A 97 17.28 -6.30 -21.53
N ALA A 98 17.14 -5.85 -20.29
CA ALA A 98 16.34 -6.50 -19.25
C ALA A 98 15.40 -5.47 -18.62
N ARG A 99 14.31 -5.93 -17.98
CA ARG A 99 13.36 -5.09 -17.28
C ARG A 99 13.05 -5.71 -15.92
N VAL A 100 13.09 -4.89 -14.88
CA VAL A 100 12.73 -5.26 -13.51
C VAL A 100 11.69 -4.28 -13.01
N ALA A 101 10.57 -4.78 -12.49
CA ALA A 101 9.54 -3.89 -11.96
C ALA A 101 8.96 -4.44 -10.64
N GLY A 102 8.42 -3.53 -9.83
CA GLY A 102 7.87 -3.88 -8.55
C GLY A 102 7.09 -2.75 -7.91
N ASN A 103 6.88 -2.89 -6.61
CA ASN A 103 6.18 -1.90 -5.82
C ASN A 103 6.90 -1.59 -4.51
N VAL A 104 6.61 -0.40 -3.97
CA VAL A 104 6.99 0.03 -2.62
C VAL A 104 5.73 0.31 -1.83
N ARG A 105 5.72 -0.13 -0.58
CA ARG A 105 4.70 0.20 0.41
C ARG A 105 5.36 0.62 1.71
N THR A 106 4.83 1.68 2.32
CA THR A 106 5.31 2.15 3.63
C THR A 106 4.20 2.88 4.36
N THR A 107 4.33 2.95 5.68
CA THR A 107 3.44 3.71 6.56
C THR A 107 4.01 5.08 6.93
N SER A 108 5.19 5.42 6.41
CA SER A 108 5.92 6.67 6.67
C SER A 108 5.95 7.55 5.41
N ARG A 109 5.48 8.80 5.52
CA ARG A 109 5.55 9.79 4.43
C ARG A 109 7.00 10.13 4.08
N ASP A 110 7.87 10.21 5.08
CA ASP A 110 9.28 10.57 4.91
C ASP A 110 10.06 9.45 4.21
N VAL A 111 9.79 8.20 4.57
CA VAL A 111 10.36 7.05 3.88
C VAL A 111 9.89 7.02 2.43
N ARG A 112 8.58 7.19 2.18
CA ARG A 112 8.01 7.23 0.83
C ARG A 112 8.72 8.25 -0.05
N ALA A 113 8.93 9.47 0.46
CA ALA A 113 9.56 10.56 -0.29
C ALA A 113 11.01 10.26 -0.71
N ARG A 114 11.72 9.37 0.00
CA ARG A 114 13.11 9.00 -0.29
C ARG A 114 13.25 7.81 -1.22
N MET A 115 12.21 6.97 -1.36
CA MET A 115 12.32 5.66 -2.03
C MET A 115 12.73 5.74 -3.49
N GLU A 116 12.20 6.68 -4.27
CA GLU A 116 12.61 6.87 -5.66
C GLU A 116 14.12 7.10 -5.79
N GLY A 117 14.65 8.04 -4.98
CA GLY A 117 16.07 8.36 -5.00
C GLY A 117 16.96 7.19 -4.58
N ILE A 118 16.51 6.40 -3.61
CA ILE A 118 17.23 5.22 -3.14
C ILE A 118 17.25 4.12 -4.22
N ILE A 119 16.11 3.81 -4.83
CA ILE A 119 16.01 2.81 -5.90
C ILE A 119 16.87 3.22 -7.09
N ARG A 120 16.79 4.50 -7.49
CA ARG A 120 17.59 5.07 -8.58
C ARG A 120 19.10 4.91 -8.30
N ARG A 121 19.54 5.31 -7.13
CA ARG A 121 20.96 5.21 -6.73
C ARG A 121 21.48 3.78 -6.79
N VAL A 122 20.70 2.81 -6.31
CA VAL A 122 21.10 1.38 -6.35
C VAL A 122 21.15 0.89 -7.79
N ALA A 123 20.11 1.17 -8.58
CA ALA A 123 20.04 0.74 -9.98
C ALA A 123 21.20 1.33 -10.80
N ASP A 124 21.41 2.65 -10.72
CA ASP A 124 22.46 3.34 -11.47
C ASP A 124 23.84 2.85 -11.05
N GLY A 125 24.09 2.66 -9.75
CA GLY A 125 25.37 2.19 -9.23
C GLY A 125 25.72 0.78 -9.72
N ILE A 126 24.77 -0.15 -9.67
CA ILE A 126 24.99 -1.52 -10.16
C ILE A 126 25.13 -1.56 -11.69
N CYS A 127 24.28 -0.83 -12.41
CA CYS A 127 24.36 -0.76 -13.86
C CYS A 127 25.69 -0.19 -14.32
N ALA A 128 26.17 0.90 -13.71
CA ALA A 128 27.47 1.49 -14.03
C ALA A 128 28.64 0.51 -13.77
N ALA A 129 28.61 -0.20 -12.63
CA ALA A 129 29.64 -1.20 -12.31
C ALA A 129 29.68 -2.35 -13.34
N MET A 130 28.53 -2.67 -13.95
CA MET A 130 28.37 -3.73 -14.94
C MET A 130 28.36 -3.22 -16.39
N ARG A 131 28.72 -1.96 -16.62
CA ARG A 131 28.77 -1.29 -17.95
C ARG A 131 27.40 -1.17 -18.63
N CYS A 132 26.30 -1.40 -17.92
CA CYS A 132 24.93 -1.13 -18.35
C CYS A 132 24.50 0.31 -18.03
N THR A 133 23.34 0.71 -18.53
CA THR A 133 22.62 1.90 -18.07
C THR A 133 21.24 1.52 -17.58
N ALA A 134 20.71 2.28 -16.60
CA ALA A 134 19.37 2.12 -16.08
C ALA A 134 18.48 3.30 -16.44
N GLU A 135 17.21 3.02 -16.76
CA GLU A 135 16.15 4.01 -16.88
C GLU A 135 15.06 3.65 -15.88
N LEU A 136 14.91 4.44 -14.80
CA LEU A 136 13.90 4.26 -13.78
C LEU A 136 12.68 5.10 -14.08
N THR A 137 11.52 4.47 -14.19
CA THR A 137 10.20 5.10 -14.09
C THR A 137 9.64 4.81 -12.69
N TYR A 138 9.35 5.86 -11.92
CA TYR A 138 8.72 5.78 -10.61
C TYR A 138 7.36 6.45 -10.64
N THR A 139 6.31 5.71 -10.27
CA THR A 139 4.93 6.17 -10.34
C THR A 139 4.30 6.11 -8.95
N PRO A 140 4.19 7.26 -8.26
CA PRO A 140 3.39 7.35 -7.04
C PRO A 140 1.92 7.06 -7.34
N ILE A 141 1.31 6.12 -6.59
CA ILE A 141 -0.10 5.74 -6.77
C ILE A 141 -0.95 6.32 -5.64
N TYR A 142 -0.72 5.88 -4.39
CA TYR A 142 -1.51 6.33 -3.25
C TYR A 142 -0.61 6.75 -2.09
N PRO A 143 -0.88 7.90 -1.44
CA PRO A 143 -0.23 8.27 -0.19
C PRO A 143 -0.53 7.28 0.95
N VAL A 144 0.15 7.45 2.08
CA VAL A 144 -0.22 6.80 3.33
C VAL A 144 -1.60 7.29 3.77
N THR A 145 -2.54 6.40 4.05
CA THR A 145 -3.82 6.77 4.66
C THR A 145 -3.58 7.04 6.14
N VAL A 146 -3.68 8.30 6.52
CA VAL A 146 -3.40 8.76 7.89
C VAL A 146 -4.68 9.34 8.49
N ASN A 147 -5.10 8.77 9.60
CA ASN A 147 -6.22 9.25 10.37
C ASN A 147 -5.80 10.42 11.27
N ASP A 148 -6.50 11.54 11.13
CA ASP A 148 -6.35 12.69 12.03
C ASP A 148 -6.86 12.33 13.43
N PRO A 149 -6.12 12.66 14.51
CA PRO A 149 -6.53 12.31 15.86
C PRO A 149 -7.90 12.86 16.26
N GLY A 150 -8.21 14.11 15.91
CA GLY A 150 -9.47 14.75 16.23
C GLY A 150 -10.66 14.14 15.48
N ALA A 151 -10.53 13.98 14.16
CA ALA A 151 -11.55 13.34 13.33
C ALA A 151 -11.76 11.87 13.74
N THR A 152 -10.69 11.16 14.12
CA THR A 152 -10.78 9.77 14.58
C THR A 152 -11.53 9.65 15.89
N GLU A 153 -11.33 10.59 16.84
CA GLU A 153 -12.06 10.58 18.10
C GLU A 153 -13.56 10.85 17.89
N VAL A 154 -13.90 11.76 16.98
CA VAL A 154 -15.31 11.99 16.60
C VAL A 154 -15.91 10.74 15.95
N MET A 155 -15.16 10.07 15.06
CA MET A 155 -15.60 8.82 14.42
C MET A 155 -15.80 7.71 15.45
N ARG A 156 -14.86 7.56 16.42
CA ARG A 156 -14.96 6.60 17.51
C ARG A 156 -16.19 6.87 18.38
N SER A 157 -16.43 8.13 18.74
CA SER A 157 -17.59 8.53 19.54
C SER A 157 -18.91 8.25 18.79
N ALA A 158 -18.95 8.50 17.48
CA ALA A 158 -20.12 8.14 16.64
C ALA A 158 -20.32 6.61 16.59
N ALA A 159 -19.23 5.86 16.55
CA ALA A 159 -19.29 4.40 16.53
C ALA A 159 -19.81 3.82 17.85
N VAL A 160 -19.50 4.42 18.99
CA VAL A 160 -20.06 4.00 20.28
C VAL A 160 -21.60 4.07 20.27
N ASP A 161 -22.17 5.14 19.72
CA ASP A 161 -23.62 5.29 19.65
C ASP A 161 -24.30 4.27 18.72
N VAL A 162 -23.63 3.92 17.61
CA VAL A 162 -24.22 3.06 16.56
C VAL A 162 -23.96 1.58 16.79
N LEU A 163 -22.78 1.24 17.31
CA LEU A 163 -22.30 -0.15 17.39
C LEU A 163 -22.16 -0.67 18.83
N GLY A 164 -22.00 0.22 19.82
CA GLY A 164 -21.57 -0.11 21.17
C GLY A 164 -20.04 -0.14 21.31
N GLU A 165 -19.53 0.23 22.48
CA GLU A 165 -18.09 0.35 22.74
C GLU A 165 -17.36 -1.00 22.62
N GLU A 166 -18.01 -2.10 22.97
CA GLU A 166 -17.49 -3.47 22.91
C GLU A 166 -17.20 -3.95 21.48
N ASN A 167 -17.76 -3.26 20.47
CA ASN A 167 -17.58 -3.59 19.05
C ASN A 167 -16.48 -2.76 18.39
N ILE A 168 -15.85 -1.81 19.10
CA ILE A 168 -14.78 -0.98 18.58
C ILE A 168 -13.44 -1.58 18.97
N VAL A 169 -12.60 -1.86 17.98
CA VAL A 169 -11.29 -2.50 18.20
C VAL A 169 -10.17 -1.68 17.57
N GLU A 170 -9.04 -1.62 18.27
CA GLU A 170 -7.80 -1.12 17.67
C GLU A 170 -7.29 -2.14 16.65
N VAL A 171 -6.91 -1.67 15.46
CA VAL A 171 -6.42 -2.54 14.38
C VAL A 171 -4.95 -2.26 14.05
N PRO A 172 -4.18 -3.29 13.66
CA PRO A 172 -2.86 -3.05 13.08
C PRO A 172 -2.96 -2.28 11.76
N VAL A 173 -1.86 -1.65 11.35
CA VAL A 173 -1.80 -1.02 10.02
C VAL A 173 -1.96 -2.06 8.93
N ALA A 174 -2.86 -1.82 7.98
CA ALA A 174 -3.00 -2.65 6.80
C ALA A 174 -1.97 -2.24 5.73
N MET A 175 -1.28 -3.22 5.13
CA MET A 175 -0.31 -2.95 4.06
C MET A 175 -0.97 -2.78 2.68
N GLY A 176 -2.30 -2.81 2.61
CA GLY A 176 -3.09 -2.32 1.48
C GLY A 176 -2.98 -0.80 1.37
N SER A 177 -3.47 -0.25 0.27
CA SER A 177 -3.52 1.19 0.01
C SER A 177 -4.91 1.60 -0.43
N GLU A 178 -5.23 2.88 -0.26
CA GLU A 178 -6.57 3.41 -0.48
C GLU A 178 -6.50 4.82 -1.10
N ASP A 179 -7.34 5.11 -2.08
CA ASP A 179 -7.40 6.43 -2.70
C ASP A 179 -7.99 7.51 -1.78
N PHE A 180 -8.75 7.10 -0.76
CA PHE A 180 -9.18 7.97 0.33
C PHE A 180 -8.02 8.76 0.97
N SER A 181 -6.80 8.23 0.90
CA SER A 181 -5.59 8.88 1.39
C SER A 181 -5.38 10.29 0.81
N TYR A 182 -5.79 10.53 -0.43
CA TYR A 182 -5.70 11.85 -1.06
C TYR A 182 -6.59 12.91 -0.40
N PHE A 183 -7.74 12.51 0.13
CA PHE A 183 -8.58 13.44 0.90
C PHE A 183 -7.93 13.81 2.23
N GLY A 184 -7.30 12.82 2.91
CA GLY A 184 -6.58 13.04 4.16
C GLY A 184 -5.33 13.92 4.03
N GLU A 185 -4.84 14.18 2.80
CA GLU A 185 -3.81 15.19 2.55
C GLU A 185 -4.36 16.62 2.46
N LYS A 186 -5.68 16.79 2.40
CA LYS A 186 -6.35 18.09 2.21
C LYS A 186 -7.11 18.57 3.42
N VAL A 187 -7.74 17.65 4.14
CA VAL A 187 -8.58 17.94 5.31
C VAL A 187 -8.40 16.87 6.38
N PRO A 188 -8.70 17.16 7.66
CA PRO A 188 -8.75 16.13 8.71
C PRO A 188 -9.62 14.95 8.27
N ALA A 189 -9.11 13.74 8.37
CA ALA A 189 -9.75 12.55 7.84
C ALA A 189 -9.82 11.42 8.88
N ALA A 190 -10.91 10.65 8.86
CA ALA A 190 -11.04 9.42 9.62
C ALA A 190 -11.50 8.29 8.70
N TYR A 191 -10.66 7.27 8.52
CA TYR A 191 -10.94 6.06 7.76
C TYR A 191 -11.00 4.86 8.69
N VAL A 192 -12.02 4.04 8.59
CA VAL A 192 -12.26 2.92 9.51
C VAL A 192 -12.60 1.63 8.76
N PHE A 193 -12.45 0.49 9.40
CA PHE A 193 -12.78 -0.81 8.84
C PHE A 193 -14.05 -1.37 9.46
N LEU A 194 -15.08 -1.62 8.65
CA LEU A 194 -16.30 -2.29 9.07
C LEU A 194 -16.16 -3.81 8.85
N GLY A 195 -16.13 -4.58 9.94
CA GLY A 195 -16.04 -6.03 9.87
C GLY A 195 -17.23 -6.68 9.19
N ILE A 196 -16.94 -7.61 8.28
CA ILE A 196 -17.94 -8.38 7.52
C ILE A 196 -17.74 -9.89 7.64
N ALA A 197 -16.70 -10.36 8.36
CA ALA A 197 -16.38 -11.78 8.44
C ALA A 197 -17.43 -12.56 9.24
N ASP A 198 -18.05 -13.52 8.58
CA ASP A 198 -19.01 -14.47 9.15
C ASP A 198 -18.84 -15.80 8.39
N GLU A 199 -18.39 -16.84 9.10
CA GLU A 199 -18.13 -18.15 8.51
C GLU A 199 -19.43 -18.85 8.08
N GLU A 200 -20.51 -18.71 8.86
CA GLU A 200 -21.78 -19.34 8.57
C GLU A 200 -22.43 -18.76 7.31
N LYS A 201 -22.18 -17.46 7.04
CA LYS A 201 -22.66 -16.78 5.84
C LYS A 201 -21.66 -16.81 4.68
N GLY A 202 -20.46 -17.37 4.88
CA GLY A 202 -19.43 -17.44 3.85
C GLY A 202 -18.85 -16.08 3.45
N THR A 203 -18.85 -15.09 4.35
CA THR A 203 -18.34 -13.74 4.10
C THR A 203 -16.94 -13.48 4.69
N ASN A 204 -16.20 -14.55 4.98
CA ASN A 204 -14.85 -14.53 5.53
C ASN A 204 -13.74 -14.66 4.47
N ASN A 205 -14.08 -14.64 3.18
CA ASN A 205 -13.09 -14.63 2.10
C ASN A 205 -12.45 -13.24 1.99
N GLN A 206 -11.12 -13.22 1.86
CA GLN A 206 -10.36 -11.97 1.74
C GLN A 206 -10.75 -11.17 0.49
N HIS A 207 -10.50 -9.86 0.54
CA HIS A 207 -10.64 -8.95 -0.60
C HIS A 207 -9.89 -9.49 -1.84
N HIS A 208 -10.40 -9.22 -3.03
CA HIS A 208 -9.90 -9.71 -4.32
C HIS A 208 -9.97 -11.24 -4.52
N ASN A 209 -10.52 -12.01 -3.59
CA ASN A 209 -10.81 -13.42 -3.80
C ASN A 209 -12.04 -13.55 -4.72
N PRO A 210 -12.07 -14.48 -5.70
CA PRO A 210 -13.26 -14.71 -6.54
C PRO A 210 -14.53 -15.10 -5.76
N LYS A 211 -14.37 -15.59 -4.52
CA LYS A 211 -15.47 -15.94 -3.61
C LYS A 211 -15.75 -14.84 -2.59
N PHE A 212 -15.17 -13.64 -2.76
CA PHE A 212 -15.45 -12.51 -1.86
C PHE A 212 -16.95 -12.23 -1.83
N ASN A 213 -17.47 -12.08 -0.63
CA ASN A 213 -18.87 -11.74 -0.40
C ASN A 213 -18.98 -10.86 0.84
N VAL A 214 -20.07 -10.10 0.95
CA VAL A 214 -20.31 -9.15 2.04
C VAL A 214 -21.51 -9.63 2.87
N ASN A 215 -21.42 -9.52 4.19
CA ASN A 215 -22.58 -9.68 5.05
C ASN A 215 -23.43 -8.40 5.01
N ASP A 216 -24.51 -8.44 4.24
CA ASP A 216 -25.39 -7.28 4.00
C ASP A 216 -26.03 -6.73 5.28
N GLU A 217 -26.18 -7.55 6.34
CA GLU A 217 -26.78 -7.12 7.61
C GLU A 217 -25.96 -6.07 8.36
N VAL A 218 -24.66 -5.94 8.05
CA VAL A 218 -23.80 -4.93 8.68
C VAL A 218 -23.79 -3.60 7.91
N LEU A 219 -24.18 -3.59 6.64
CA LEU A 219 -24.12 -2.38 5.80
C LEU A 219 -24.94 -1.20 6.33
N PRO A 220 -26.17 -1.40 6.85
CA PRO A 220 -26.94 -0.31 7.45
C PRO A 220 -26.22 0.35 8.63
N ARG A 221 -25.42 -0.42 9.41
CA ARG A 221 -24.63 0.12 10.52
C ARG A 221 -23.49 1.02 10.00
N GLY A 222 -22.88 0.66 8.88
CA GLY A 222 -21.88 1.50 8.22
C GLY A 222 -22.47 2.84 7.74
N ALA A 223 -23.65 2.81 7.12
CA ALA A 223 -24.34 4.02 6.70
C ALA A 223 -24.73 4.90 7.90
N ALA A 224 -25.26 4.30 8.97
CA ALA A 224 -25.60 5.02 10.20
C ALA A 224 -24.36 5.64 10.86
N LEU A 225 -23.21 4.94 10.86
CA LEU A 225 -21.96 5.46 11.38
C LEU A 225 -21.48 6.71 10.63
N LEU A 226 -21.50 6.69 9.31
CA LEU A 226 -21.10 7.85 8.51
C LEU A 226 -22.04 9.05 8.71
N ALA A 227 -23.34 8.80 8.84
CA ALA A 227 -24.32 9.85 9.17
C ALA A 227 -24.07 10.43 10.56
N ALA A 228 -23.86 9.57 11.58
CA ALA A 228 -23.56 10.00 12.95
C ALA A 228 -22.24 10.80 13.03
N PHE A 229 -21.21 10.38 12.29
CA PHE A 229 -19.96 11.13 12.18
C PHE A 229 -20.19 12.52 11.62
N ALA A 230 -20.93 12.66 10.51
CA ALA A 230 -21.23 13.95 9.89
C ALA A 230 -22.00 14.87 10.83
N MET A 231 -23.01 14.36 11.55
CA MET A 231 -23.78 15.13 12.54
C MET A 231 -22.88 15.63 13.67
N ARG A 232 -22.02 14.77 14.24
CA ARG A 232 -21.09 15.15 15.32
C ARG A 232 -20.05 16.17 14.89
N MET A 233 -19.55 16.06 13.66
CA MET A 233 -18.64 17.07 13.10
C MET A 233 -19.30 18.45 12.98
N ASN A 234 -20.62 18.52 12.80
CA ASN A 234 -21.41 19.76 12.79
C ASN A 234 -21.87 20.20 14.19
N GLY A 235 -21.45 19.53 15.26
CA GLY A 235 -21.86 19.86 16.65
C GLY A 235 -23.26 19.39 17.01
N GLU A 236 -23.85 18.50 16.20
CA GLU A 236 -25.18 17.93 16.45
C GLU A 236 -25.05 16.59 17.21
N SER A 237 -26.00 16.32 18.12
CA SER A 237 -26.08 14.99 18.75
C SER A 237 -26.87 14.02 17.88
N CYS A 238 -26.43 12.76 17.85
CA CYS A 238 -27.21 11.70 17.19
C CYS A 238 -28.57 11.58 17.90
N PRO A 239 -29.71 11.54 17.19
CA PRO A 239 -31.00 11.31 17.84
C PRO A 239 -30.96 9.94 18.51
N HIS A 240 -31.14 9.93 19.83
CA HIS A 240 -31.28 8.68 20.58
C HIS A 240 -32.49 7.92 20.05
N LYS A 241 -32.36 6.60 19.91
CA LYS A 241 -33.45 5.68 19.53
C LYS A 241 -34.63 5.80 20.45
#